data_00987010f0edfff1db41de5fe14be948
#
_entry.id   00987010f0edfff1db41de5fe14be948
#
_cell.length_a   1.000
_cell.length_b   1.000
_cell.length_c   1.000
_cell.angle_alpha   90.00
_cell.angle_beta   90.00
_cell.angle_gamma   90.00
#
_symmetry.space_group_name_H-M   'P 1'
#
loop_
_entity.id
_entity.type
_entity.pdbx_description
1 polymer ?
#
loop_
_entity_poly.entity_id
_entity_poly.type
_entity_poly.pdbx_seq_one_letter_code
_entity_poly.pdbx_strand_id
1 'polypeptide(L)'
;MLFEQILFFIAGFGALAGALGVAILRNPFFSVLALVAHLIALAVLFLLLRADFLAAAQVVVYAGSVMVLYVFVVAYVGGSDSPLRPVEGGLGNAFGPLVAVAVFVELSIAVVGSSLSGLGGRGPDVEPGFGSPGAIGDLLLTKFLLPFEAASFLLLLAAVGAVVLSRTRRGLEDLP
;
A
#
# COMPACT_ATOMS: atom_id res chain seq x y z
N MET A 1 4.44 15.56 22.50
CA MET A 1 2.96 15.60 22.36
C MET A 1 2.49 16.56 21.25
N LEU A 2 2.65 17.90 21.35
CA LEU A 2 2.19 18.82 20.28
C LEU A 2 2.85 18.53 18.92
N PHE A 3 4.14 18.28 18.90
CA PHE A 3 4.88 17.96 17.66
C PHE A 3 4.38 16.68 17.00
N GLU A 4 4.16 15.62 17.76
CA GLU A 4 3.64 14.34 17.26
C GLU A 4 2.22 14.48 16.70
N GLN A 5 1.37 15.27 17.36
CA GLN A 5 0.02 15.56 16.88
C GLN A 5 0.03 16.34 15.56
N ILE A 6 0.86 17.37 15.46
CA ILE A 6 1.01 18.14 14.21
C ILE A 6 1.51 17.23 13.09
N LEU A 7 2.53 16.41 13.36
CA LEU A 7 3.08 15.47 12.40
C LEU A 7 2.04 14.44 11.95
N PHE A 8 1.21 13.94 12.89
CA PHE A 8 0.10 13.03 12.60
C PHE A 8 -0.91 13.65 11.62
N PHE A 9 -1.34 14.89 11.86
CA PHE A 9 -2.29 15.54 10.98
C PHE A 9 -1.70 15.84 9.60
N ILE A 10 -0.44 16.27 9.54
CA ILE A 10 0.25 16.51 8.27
C ILE A 10 0.37 15.19 7.47
N ALA A 11 0.85 14.13 8.11
CA ALA A 11 1.01 12.83 7.45
C ALA A 11 -0.36 12.22 7.09
N GLY A 12 -1.37 12.33 7.95
CA GLY A 12 -2.73 11.87 7.68
C GLY A 12 -3.35 12.61 6.49
N PHE A 13 -3.23 13.92 6.45
CA PHE A 13 -3.69 14.72 5.30
C PHE A 13 -2.91 14.36 4.02
N GLY A 14 -1.59 14.19 4.11
CA GLY A 14 -0.76 13.76 2.99
C GLY A 14 -1.16 12.38 2.45
N ALA A 15 -1.46 11.44 3.35
CA ALA A 15 -1.93 10.11 2.97
C ALA A 15 -3.28 10.18 2.25
N LEU A 16 -4.23 10.94 2.77
CA LEU A 16 -5.55 11.11 2.13
C LEU A 16 -5.45 11.85 0.79
N ALA A 17 -4.68 12.93 0.73
CA ALA A 17 -4.48 13.69 -0.50
C ALA A 17 -3.78 12.84 -1.58
N GLY A 18 -2.78 12.04 -1.19
CA GLY A 18 -2.11 11.11 -2.09
C GLY A 18 -3.06 10.03 -2.63
N ALA A 19 -3.87 9.41 -1.77
CA ALA A 19 -4.86 8.42 -2.17
C ALA A 19 -5.92 8.99 -3.13
N LEU A 20 -6.43 10.19 -2.83
CA LEU A 20 -7.36 10.90 -3.72
C LEU A 20 -6.68 11.26 -5.05
N GLY A 21 -5.41 11.70 -5.00
CA GLY A 21 -4.61 11.98 -6.19
C GLY A 21 -4.52 10.77 -7.12
N VAL A 22 -4.28 9.58 -6.58
CA VAL A 22 -4.27 8.32 -7.37
C VAL A 22 -5.59 8.09 -8.09
N ALA A 23 -6.71 8.36 -7.42
CA ALA A 23 -8.04 8.11 -7.98
C ALA A 23 -8.49 9.18 -9.00
N ILE A 24 -8.06 10.43 -8.83
CA ILE A 24 -8.57 11.57 -9.61
C ILE A 24 -7.66 11.89 -10.80
N LEU A 25 -6.35 11.69 -10.67
CA LEU A 25 -5.39 12.03 -11.71
C LEU A 25 -5.55 11.10 -12.93
N ARG A 26 -5.82 11.68 -14.08
CA ARG A 26 -6.00 10.96 -15.34
C ARG A 26 -4.68 10.50 -15.96
N ASN A 27 -3.60 11.23 -15.71
CA ASN A 27 -2.29 10.88 -16.23
C ASN A 27 -1.66 9.81 -15.34
N PRO A 28 -1.35 8.60 -15.87
CA PRO A 28 -0.82 7.49 -15.08
C PRO A 28 0.48 7.83 -14.36
N PHE A 29 1.34 8.65 -14.99
CA PHE A 29 2.61 9.07 -14.38
C PHE A 29 2.40 9.89 -13.11
N PHE A 30 1.53 10.90 -13.17
CA PHE A 30 1.20 11.72 -11.98
C PHE A 30 0.43 10.92 -10.93
N SER A 31 -0.41 9.96 -11.35
CA SER A 31 -1.10 9.06 -10.43
C SER A 31 -0.10 8.21 -9.63
N VAL A 32 0.92 7.68 -10.29
CA VAL A 32 1.98 6.91 -9.59
C VAL A 32 2.80 7.80 -8.65
N LEU A 33 3.10 9.05 -9.03
CA LEU A 33 3.77 9.99 -8.12
C LEU A 33 2.92 10.32 -6.89
N ALA A 34 1.60 10.47 -7.06
CA ALA A 34 0.68 10.64 -5.94
C ALA A 34 0.67 9.41 -5.03
N LEU A 35 0.77 8.20 -5.60
CA LEU A 35 0.88 6.95 -4.83
C LEU A 35 2.19 6.90 -4.02
N VAL A 36 3.31 7.32 -4.60
CA VAL A 36 4.59 7.42 -3.87
C VAL A 36 4.46 8.37 -2.67
N ALA A 37 3.87 9.55 -2.87
CA ALA A 37 3.63 10.51 -1.79
C ALA A 37 2.73 9.93 -0.69
N HIS A 38 1.67 9.21 -1.07
CA HIS A 38 0.80 8.48 -0.14
C HIS A 38 1.58 7.46 0.70
N LEU A 39 2.44 6.64 0.06
CA LEU A 39 3.21 5.60 0.75
C LEU A 39 4.25 6.18 1.72
N ILE A 40 4.86 7.32 1.37
CA ILE A 40 5.78 8.03 2.28
C ILE A 40 5.01 8.58 3.49
N ALA A 41 3.83 9.16 3.27
CA ALA A 41 2.97 9.63 4.36
C ALA A 41 2.55 8.48 5.31
N LEU A 42 2.23 7.29 4.75
CA LEU A 42 1.97 6.09 5.56
C LEU A 42 3.18 5.66 6.38
N ALA A 43 4.39 5.74 5.83
CA ALA A 43 5.61 5.41 6.58
C ALA A 43 5.78 6.33 7.81
N VAL A 44 5.47 7.61 7.68
CA VAL A 44 5.47 8.56 8.81
C VAL A 44 4.41 8.18 9.86
N LEU A 45 3.21 7.78 9.42
CA LEU A 45 2.17 7.31 10.34
C LEU A 45 2.59 6.03 11.08
N PHE A 46 3.26 5.08 10.42
CA PHE A 46 3.80 3.89 11.08
C PHE A 46 4.87 4.24 12.12
N LEU A 47 5.73 5.23 11.84
CA LEU A 47 6.71 5.73 12.81
C LEU A 47 6.04 6.31 14.06
N LEU A 48 4.97 7.08 13.87
CA LEU A 48 4.19 7.66 14.97
C LEU A 48 3.48 6.58 15.82
N LEU A 49 3.15 5.44 15.20
CA LEU A 49 2.58 4.26 15.87
C LEU A 49 3.64 3.36 16.53
N ARG A 50 4.92 3.77 16.58
CA ARG A 50 6.04 2.97 17.10
C ARG A 50 6.27 1.66 16.33
N ALA A 51 5.80 1.58 15.08
CA ALA A 51 6.00 0.44 14.20
C ALA A 51 7.24 0.64 13.32
N ASP A 52 8.42 0.73 13.94
CA ASP A 52 9.67 1.13 13.28
C ASP A 52 10.05 0.21 12.11
N PHE A 53 9.90 -1.11 12.29
CA PHE A 53 10.15 -2.08 11.23
C PHE A 53 9.22 -1.89 10.03
N LEU A 54 7.93 -1.65 10.30
CA LEU A 54 6.93 -1.43 9.25
C LEU A 54 7.20 -0.13 8.49
N ALA A 55 7.59 0.94 9.21
CA ALA A 55 7.96 2.21 8.60
C ALA A 55 9.17 2.07 7.67
N ALA A 56 10.20 1.36 8.11
CA ALA A 56 11.38 1.08 7.29
C ALA A 56 11.03 0.23 6.06
N ALA A 57 10.25 -0.84 6.22
CA ALA A 57 9.79 -1.67 5.12
C ALA A 57 8.94 -0.87 4.12
N GLN A 58 8.08 0.03 4.60
CA GLN A 58 7.27 0.91 3.76
C GLN A 58 8.12 1.80 2.86
N VAL A 59 9.20 2.39 3.39
CA VAL A 59 10.09 3.25 2.60
C VAL A 59 10.97 2.42 1.65
N VAL A 60 11.62 1.38 2.15
CA VAL A 60 12.63 0.64 1.36
C VAL A 60 11.98 -0.25 0.32
N VAL A 61 10.94 -1.00 0.70
CA VAL A 61 10.32 -1.96 -0.21
C VAL A 61 9.25 -1.28 -1.07
N TYR A 62 8.25 -0.64 -0.44
CA TYR A 62 7.12 -0.09 -1.20
C TYR A 62 7.51 1.17 -1.97
N ALA A 63 8.00 2.21 -1.30
CA ALA A 63 8.37 3.46 -1.97
C ALA A 63 9.68 3.32 -2.77
N GLY A 64 10.64 2.55 -2.28
CA GLY A 64 11.95 2.36 -2.92
C GLY A 64 11.92 1.37 -4.09
N SER A 65 11.55 0.11 -3.85
CA SER A 65 11.69 -0.94 -4.87
C SER A 65 10.47 -1.05 -5.76
N VAL A 66 9.27 -1.21 -5.16
CA VAL A 66 8.04 -1.48 -5.93
C VAL A 66 7.61 -0.25 -6.72
N MET A 67 7.61 0.93 -6.11
CA MET A 67 7.18 2.14 -6.80
C MET A 67 8.16 2.60 -7.87
N VAL A 68 9.46 2.45 -7.67
CA VAL A 68 10.45 2.76 -8.71
C VAL A 68 10.21 1.88 -9.93
N LEU A 69 9.99 0.57 -9.74
CA LEU A 69 9.64 -0.33 -10.84
C LEU A 69 8.35 0.13 -11.53
N TYR A 70 7.33 0.51 -10.74
CA TYR A 70 6.04 0.96 -11.28
C TYR A 70 6.16 2.25 -12.10
N VAL A 71 6.95 3.22 -11.61
CA VAL A 71 7.27 4.47 -12.34
C VAL A 71 7.94 4.15 -13.68
N PHE A 72 8.91 3.22 -13.70
CA PHE A 72 9.57 2.80 -14.93
C PHE A 72 8.59 2.16 -15.93
N VAL A 73 7.74 1.26 -15.46
CA VAL A 73 6.74 0.61 -16.31
C VAL A 73 5.79 1.64 -16.92
N VAL A 74 5.26 2.56 -16.11
CA VAL A 74 4.35 3.60 -16.58
C VAL A 74 5.04 4.59 -17.52
N ALA A 75 6.28 4.96 -17.24
CA ALA A 75 7.06 5.83 -18.12
C ALA A 75 7.38 5.18 -19.46
N TYR A 76 7.64 3.86 -19.48
CA TYR A 76 7.96 3.10 -20.69
C TYR A 76 6.72 2.80 -21.55
N VAL A 77 5.61 2.39 -20.92
CA VAL A 77 4.36 2.05 -21.63
C VAL A 77 3.68 3.30 -22.17
N GLY A 78 3.91 4.46 -21.51
CA GLY A 78 3.21 5.70 -21.82
C GLY A 78 1.75 5.68 -21.36
N GLY A 79 1.17 6.84 -21.12
CA GLY A 79 -0.27 6.97 -20.94
C GLY A 79 -0.95 6.97 -22.30
N SER A 80 -1.77 5.98 -22.61
CA SER A 80 -2.73 6.15 -23.68
C SER A 80 -3.78 7.15 -23.18
N ASP A 81 -3.92 8.27 -23.88
CA ASP A 81 -5.00 9.26 -23.65
C ASP A 81 -6.39 8.71 -24.02
N SER A 82 -6.53 7.40 -24.09
CA SER A 82 -7.84 6.78 -24.28
C SER A 82 -8.68 7.04 -23.04
N PRO A 83 -9.70 7.92 -23.12
CA PRO A 83 -10.61 8.09 -22.00
C PRO A 83 -11.19 6.72 -21.68
N LEU A 84 -11.13 6.35 -20.38
CA LEU A 84 -11.88 5.19 -19.91
C LEU A 84 -13.29 5.37 -20.42
N ARG A 85 -13.69 4.56 -21.40
CA ARG A 85 -15.07 4.59 -21.90
C ARG A 85 -15.95 4.33 -20.70
N PRO A 86 -16.91 5.23 -20.41
CA PRO A 86 -17.93 4.90 -19.43
C PRO A 86 -18.54 3.57 -19.87
N VAL A 87 -18.63 2.63 -18.96
CA VAL A 87 -19.40 1.40 -19.23
C VAL A 87 -20.83 1.86 -19.51
N GLU A 88 -21.17 1.93 -20.80
CA GLU A 88 -22.50 2.37 -21.23
C GLU A 88 -23.54 1.38 -20.70
N GLY A 89 -24.37 1.88 -19.79
CA GLY A 89 -25.69 1.36 -19.52
C GLY A 89 -25.78 -0.06 -18.97
N GLY A 90 -25.93 -0.17 -17.68
CA GLY A 90 -26.33 -1.42 -17.05
C GLY A 90 -26.46 -1.24 -15.53
N LEU A 91 -27.17 -2.16 -14.89
CA LEU A 91 -27.25 -2.26 -13.43
C LEU A 91 -25.87 -2.08 -12.73
N GLY A 92 -24.77 -2.43 -13.41
CA GLY A 92 -23.40 -2.28 -12.93
C GLY A 92 -22.98 -0.85 -12.57
N ASN A 93 -23.54 0.17 -13.24
CA ASN A 93 -23.23 1.57 -12.94
C ASN A 93 -23.82 2.04 -11.60
N ALA A 94 -24.88 1.41 -11.11
CA ALA A 94 -25.46 1.71 -9.81
C ALA A 94 -24.84 0.90 -8.68
N PHE A 95 -24.32 -0.30 -8.95
CA PHE A 95 -23.69 -1.16 -7.95
C PHE A 95 -22.36 -0.60 -7.43
N GLY A 96 -21.54 0.02 -8.28
CA GLY A 96 -20.25 0.60 -7.87
C GLY A 96 -20.40 1.64 -6.76
N PRO A 97 -21.14 2.74 -6.96
CA PRO A 97 -21.36 3.73 -5.91
C PRO A 97 -22.12 3.17 -4.70
N LEU A 98 -23.04 2.22 -4.88
CA LEU A 98 -23.74 1.59 -3.76
C LEU A 98 -22.77 0.81 -2.85
N VAL A 99 -21.89 -0.01 -3.43
CA VAL A 99 -20.86 -0.75 -2.69
C VAL A 99 -19.88 0.22 -2.03
N ALA A 100 -19.45 1.27 -2.72
CA ALA A 100 -18.56 2.28 -2.15
C ALA A 100 -19.17 2.97 -0.93
N VAL A 101 -20.45 3.35 -1.00
CA VAL A 101 -21.19 3.94 0.14
C VAL A 101 -21.34 2.92 1.27
N ALA A 102 -21.69 1.67 0.98
CA ALA A 102 -21.82 0.63 1.99
C ALA A 102 -20.50 0.40 2.75
N VAL A 103 -19.38 0.25 2.03
CA VAL A 103 -18.04 0.11 2.63
C VAL A 103 -17.65 1.35 3.44
N PHE A 104 -17.94 2.54 2.92
CA PHE A 104 -17.66 3.79 3.64
C PHE A 104 -18.44 3.88 4.96
N VAL A 105 -19.72 3.51 4.94
CA VAL A 105 -20.58 3.49 6.15
C VAL A 105 -20.07 2.46 7.13
N GLU A 106 -19.73 1.24 6.68
CA GLU A 106 -19.20 0.18 7.53
C GLU A 106 -17.87 0.59 8.20
N LEU A 107 -16.94 1.15 7.43
CA LEU A 107 -15.68 1.68 7.98
C LEU A 107 -15.93 2.83 8.96
N SER A 108 -16.87 3.72 8.66
CA SER A 108 -17.22 4.83 9.57
C SER A 108 -17.78 4.31 10.88
N ILE A 109 -18.67 3.32 10.85
CA ILE A 109 -19.22 2.67 12.05
C ILE A 109 -18.10 2.00 12.86
N ALA A 110 -17.20 1.28 12.20
CA ALA A 110 -16.07 0.60 12.84
C ALA A 110 -15.13 1.61 13.55
N VAL A 111 -14.79 2.71 12.87
CA VAL A 111 -13.92 3.76 13.41
C VAL A 111 -14.59 4.49 14.57
N VAL A 112 -15.85 4.90 14.44
CA VAL A 112 -16.58 5.60 15.51
C VAL A 112 -16.82 4.65 16.68
N GLY A 113 -17.20 3.40 16.44
CA GLY A 113 -17.41 2.40 17.48
C GLY A 113 -16.14 2.08 18.27
N SER A 114 -15.00 1.96 17.59
CA SER A 114 -13.71 1.75 18.26
C SER A 114 -13.25 2.98 19.03
N SER A 115 -13.50 4.20 18.51
CA SER A 115 -13.16 5.45 19.19
C SER A 115 -13.97 5.65 20.46
N LEU A 116 -15.27 5.34 20.44
CA LEU A 116 -16.15 5.44 21.63
C LEU A 116 -15.74 4.45 22.72
N SER A 117 -15.34 3.24 22.36
CA SER A 117 -14.82 2.27 23.35
C SER A 117 -13.42 2.66 23.86
N GLY A 118 -12.63 3.39 23.09
CA GLY A 118 -11.32 3.90 23.49
C GLY A 118 -11.34 5.12 24.41
N LEU A 119 -12.42 5.90 24.41
CA LEU A 119 -12.53 7.11 25.27
C LEU A 119 -12.55 6.80 26.77
N GLY A 120 -12.91 5.58 27.19
CA GLY A 120 -12.90 5.12 28.58
C GLY A 120 -11.68 4.32 29.00
N GLY A 121 -10.76 4.03 28.10
CA GLY A 121 -9.60 3.18 28.33
C GLY A 121 -8.28 3.94 28.28
N ARG A 122 -7.33 3.53 29.12
CA ARG A 122 -5.92 3.84 28.93
C ARG A 122 -5.50 3.19 27.63
N GLY A 123 -4.82 3.93 26.73
CA GLY A 123 -4.25 3.35 25.53
C GLY A 123 -3.40 2.10 25.87
N PRO A 124 -3.21 1.16 24.96
CA PRO A 124 -2.45 -0.04 25.25
C PRO A 124 -1.04 0.34 25.74
N ASP A 125 -0.63 -0.24 26.87
CA ASP A 125 0.76 -0.14 27.34
C ASP A 125 1.64 -0.84 26.29
N VAL A 126 2.34 -0.05 25.53
CA VAL A 126 3.26 -0.55 24.49
C VAL A 126 4.57 -0.94 25.18
N GLU A 127 4.89 -2.24 25.17
CA GLU A 127 6.14 -2.74 25.74
C GLU A 127 7.36 -2.12 25.06
N PRO A 128 8.47 -1.92 25.82
CA PRO A 128 9.73 -1.46 25.23
C PRO A 128 10.17 -2.42 24.11
N GLY A 129 10.43 -1.86 22.92
CA GLY A 129 10.82 -2.66 21.75
C GLY A 129 9.68 -3.14 20.86
N PHE A 130 8.43 -2.78 21.17
CA PHE A 130 7.30 -3.01 20.25
C PHE A 130 7.59 -2.44 18.85
N GLY A 131 7.31 -3.23 17.80
CA GLY A 131 7.54 -2.80 16.42
C GLY A 131 9.01 -2.76 15.98
N SER A 132 9.95 -3.12 16.86
CA SER A 132 11.37 -3.20 16.52
C SER A 132 11.65 -4.39 15.59
N PRO A 133 12.72 -4.33 14.76
CA PRO A 133 13.13 -5.45 13.92
C PRO A 133 13.38 -6.75 14.69
N GLY A 134 13.94 -6.65 15.91
CA GLY A 134 14.19 -7.81 16.76
C GLY A 134 12.91 -8.49 17.21
N ALA A 135 11.93 -7.72 17.72
CA ALA A 135 10.65 -8.28 18.16
C ALA A 135 9.86 -8.91 17.00
N ILE A 136 9.87 -8.29 15.82
CA ILE A 136 9.24 -8.86 14.62
C ILE A 136 9.95 -10.12 14.16
N GLY A 137 11.30 -10.13 14.15
CA GLY A 137 12.09 -11.30 13.79
C GLY A 137 11.83 -12.49 14.70
N ASP A 138 11.77 -12.27 16.00
CA ASP A 138 11.47 -13.30 16.99
C ASP A 138 10.06 -13.90 16.77
N LEU A 139 9.06 -13.06 16.58
CA LEU A 139 7.71 -13.50 16.28
C LEU A 139 7.61 -14.30 14.97
N LEU A 140 8.31 -13.89 13.92
CA LEU A 140 8.33 -14.58 12.64
C LEU A 140 8.95 -15.97 12.74
N LEU A 141 10.03 -16.10 13.54
CA LEU A 141 10.77 -17.35 13.67
C LEU A 141 10.19 -18.30 14.73
N THR A 142 9.29 -17.83 15.60
CA THR A 142 8.68 -18.64 16.64
C THR A 142 7.18 -18.88 16.36
N LYS A 143 6.37 -17.84 16.41
CA LYS A 143 4.92 -17.94 16.33
C LYS A 143 4.40 -18.01 14.89
N PHE A 144 5.05 -17.32 13.96
CA PHE A 144 4.63 -17.17 12.57
C PHE A 144 5.59 -17.85 11.57
N LEU A 145 6.22 -18.95 11.97
CA LEU A 145 7.18 -19.68 11.14
C LEU A 145 6.56 -20.17 9.82
N LEU A 146 5.36 -20.74 9.85
CA LEU A 146 4.68 -21.23 8.64
C LEU A 146 4.37 -20.13 7.62
N PRO A 147 3.77 -18.97 8.00
CA PRO A 147 3.65 -17.83 7.10
C PRO A 147 4.98 -17.31 6.58
N PHE A 148 6.03 -17.32 7.39
CA PHE A 148 7.37 -16.91 6.98
C PHE A 148 7.96 -17.84 5.90
N GLU A 149 7.86 -19.16 6.08
CA GLU A 149 8.27 -20.14 5.07
C GLU A 149 7.46 -20.00 3.78
N ALA A 150 6.14 -19.85 3.89
CA ALA A 150 5.28 -19.65 2.72
C ALA A 150 5.66 -18.40 1.92
N ALA A 151 6.00 -17.30 2.60
CA ALA A 151 6.50 -16.08 1.97
C ALA A 151 7.82 -16.31 1.23
N SER A 152 8.73 -17.14 1.78
CA SER A 152 9.99 -17.51 1.14
C SER A 152 9.78 -18.27 -0.17
N PHE A 153 8.86 -19.24 -0.19
CA PHE A 153 8.48 -19.93 -1.43
C PHE A 153 7.86 -18.98 -2.45
N LEU A 154 7.01 -18.06 -2.01
CA LEU A 154 6.39 -17.06 -2.88
C LEU A 154 7.44 -16.16 -3.54
N LEU A 155 8.44 -15.71 -2.77
CA LEU A 155 9.56 -14.90 -3.29
C LEU A 155 10.39 -15.68 -4.30
N LEU A 156 10.67 -16.97 -4.02
CA LEU A 156 11.39 -17.83 -4.96
C LEU A 156 10.62 -17.99 -6.28
N LEU A 157 9.32 -18.28 -6.21
CA LEU A 157 8.47 -18.41 -7.39
C LEU A 157 8.39 -17.09 -8.18
N ALA A 158 8.30 -15.96 -7.50
CA ALA A 158 8.31 -14.65 -8.15
C ALA A 158 9.62 -14.38 -8.89
N ALA A 159 10.76 -14.69 -8.25
CA ALA A 159 12.08 -14.53 -8.87
C ALA A 159 12.26 -15.44 -10.12
N VAL A 160 11.89 -16.72 -9.99
CA VAL A 160 11.96 -17.67 -11.11
C VAL A 160 11.01 -17.24 -12.24
N GLY A 161 9.78 -16.84 -11.90
CA GLY A 161 8.81 -16.35 -12.89
C GLY A 161 9.30 -15.11 -13.63
N ALA A 162 9.90 -14.15 -12.94
CA ALA A 162 10.48 -12.95 -13.55
C ALA A 162 11.58 -13.31 -14.55
N VAL A 163 12.50 -14.23 -14.19
CA VAL A 163 13.59 -14.68 -15.07
C VAL A 163 13.05 -15.44 -16.28
N VAL A 164 12.09 -16.34 -16.10
CA VAL A 164 11.50 -17.11 -17.20
C VAL A 164 10.78 -16.18 -18.17
N LEU A 165 9.95 -15.26 -17.67
CA LEU A 165 9.23 -14.31 -18.53
C LEU A 165 10.17 -13.36 -19.28
N SER A 166 11.29 -12.97 -18.70
CA SER A 166 12.26 -12.09 -19.36
C SER A 166 13.01 -12.78 -20.51
N ARG A 167 13.14 -14.12 -20.47
CA ARG A 167 13.86 -14.91 -21.50
C ARG A 167 13.04 -15.24 -22.74
N THR A 168 11.73 -15.23 -22.67
CA THR A 168 10.83 -15.79 -23.70
C THR A 168 10.83 -15.02 -25.03
N ARG A 169 11.43 -13.83 -25.13
CA ARG A 169 11.43 -13.02 -26.36
C ARG A 169 12.61 -13.26 -27.33
N ARG A 170 13.65 -13.98 -26.91
CA ARG A 170 14.84 -14.18 -27.76
C ARG A 170 14.77 -15.39 -28.73
N GLY A 171 13.74 -16.22 -28.64
CA GLY A 171 13.65 -17.45 -29.42
C GLY A 171 12.70 -17.43 -30.63
N LEU A 172 12.00 -16.33 -30.90
CA LEU A 172 11.01 -16.25 -31.96
C LEU A 172 11.46 -15.40 -33.18
N GLU A 173 12.61 -14.72 -33.09
CA GLU A 173 13.16 -13.94 -34.20
C GLU A 173 14.11 -14.75 -35.12
N ASP A 174 14.49 -15.97 -34.75
CA ASP A 174 15.43 -16.81 -35.51
C ASP A 174 14.74 -17.96 -36.27
N LEU A 175 13.43 -17.89 -36.48
CA LEU A 175 12.75 -18.84 -37.37
C LEU A 175 12.65 -18.26 -38.80
N PRO A 176 13.22 -18.93 -39.80
CA PRO A 176 13.23 -18.50 -41.20
C PRO A 176 11.85 -18.48 -41.83
#